data_0ded21ebdede682fc04dee0bf9c067cb
#
_entry.id   0ded21ebdede682fc04dee0bf9c067cb
#
_cell.length_a   1.000
_cell.length_b   1.000
_cell.length_c   1.000
_cell.angle_alpha   90.00
_cell.angle_beta   90.00
_cell.angle_gamma   90.00
#
_symmetry.space_group_name_H-M   'P 1'
#
loop_
_entity.id
_entity.type
_entity.pdbx_description
1 polymer ?
#
loop_
_entity_poly.entity_id
_entity_poly.type
_entity_poly.pdbx_seq_one_letter_code
_entity_poly.pdbx_strand_id
1 'polypeptide(L)'
;MMRLWTTLWMCAACLTAVLMPVGTLQAESRPSILLLLADDLSYDAVHALGNQEVRTSNIDSLFAQGTTFTHCYNMGGWNGAICVASRTMLNTGRALWKAPQTKPQLEAEFAGKRFWSQSLKAAGYRTLMTGKWHLQIDPAKVFDEVRHVRQGMPHDSDQYNRPLDGQPDKWSPSDPKFGGYWTGGKHWSEVTADDAIAFLDESVGKTAPFFLYTAFNAPHDPRQSPTEFVAEYPADRVRVPDNFLPDDPHREAMGLIDLRDENLAPHPRTPHAVQVHRSEYYAIITHLDAQIGRILETLDRTGLRQNTVIIFTADHGLAVGQHGLMGKQNQFDHSVRVPFLICGPGITAGRKIDSPIYLQDAMPTTLQLAGAAIPPDVDFQSLLPLLHGEKPTTRQAISGGYIDFQRMATAEGYKLILYPKTKTARLYHLTDDPLEQHDLLESAAVNEENRAMSRRLFRTLLDLQRENGDNLNLTSVYPELAPE
;
A
#
# COMPACT_ATOMS: atom_id res chain seq x y z
N MET A 1 49.67 80.79 45.27
CA MET A 1 50.25 79.47 45.16
C MET A 1 49.14 78.46 45.60
N MET A 2 48.39 78.02 44.71
CA MET A 2 47.17 77.22 44.95
C MET A 2 47.45 75.78 44.64
N ARG A 3 47.10 74.91 45.63
CA ARG A 3 47.10 73.41 45.44
C ARG A 3 45.72 73.01 45.02
N LEU A 4 45.63 72.37 43.83
CA LEU A 4 44.40 71.65 43.41
C LEU A 4 44.46 70.23 43.90
N TRP A 5 43.35 69.82 44.57
CA TRP A 5 43.05 68.44 44.94
C TRP A 5 42.10 67.87 43.90
N THR A 6 42.47 66.77 43.27
CA THR A 6 41.62 65.98 42.38
C THR A 6 41.18 64.75 43.10
N THR A 7 39.89 64.66 43.35
CA THR A 7 39.23 63.48 43.94
C THR A 7 38.90 62.47 42.84
N LEU A 8 39.45 61.26 42.95
CA LEU A 8 39.04 60.09 42.11
C LEU A 8 37.77 59.49 42.68
N TRP A 9 36.72 59.40 41.87
CA TRP A 9 35.55 58.55 42.12
C TRP A 9 35.74 57.18 41.45
N MET A 10 35.81 56.11 42.22
CA MET A 10 35.75 54.72 41.71
C MET A 10 34.28 54.32 41.59
N CYS A 11 33.79 54.17 40.36
CA CYS A 11 32.53 53.52 40.06
C CYS A 11 32.70 51.99 40.13
N ALA A 12 32.14 51.38 41.17
CA ALA A 12 31.97 49.91 41.22
C ALA A 12 30.77 49.52 40.37
N ALA A 13 31.03 48.97 39.16
CA ALA A 13 29.97 48.35 38.34
C ALA A 13 29.71 46.94 38.87
N CYS A 14 28.57 46.75 39.58
CA CYS A 14 28.04 45.39 39.85
C CYS A 14 27.55 44.73 38.55
N LEU A 15 28.30 43.77 38.05
CA LEU A 15 27.82 42.83 37.02
C LEU A 15 26.87 41.82 37.69
N THR A 16 25.56 42.03 37.58
CA THR A 16 24.55 40.99 37.85
C THR A 16 24.52 40.06 36.63
N ALA A 17 25.15 38.89 36.71
CA ALA A 17 24.96 37.79 35.77
C ALA A 17 23.52 37.26 35.88
N VAL A 18 22.68 37.58 34.89
CA VAL A 18 21.39 36.96 34.73
C VAL A 18 21.66 35.53 34.19
N LEU A 19 21.60 34.55 35.11
CA LEU A 19 21.51 33.13 34.73
C LEU A 19 20.16 32.91 34.04
N MET A 20 20.13 32.94 32.72
CA MET A 20 19.00 32.40 31.99
C MET A 20 18.94 30.90 32.24
N PRO A 21 17.76 30.32 32.57
CA PRO A 21 17.65 28.88 32.65
C PRO A 21 17.97 28.32 31.26
N VAL A 22 18.98 27.47 31.17
CA VAL A 22 19.20 26.61 30.00
C VAL A 22 17.97 25.72 29.95
N GLY A 23 17.02 26.09 29.05
CA GLY A 23 15.90 25.21 28.72
C GLY A 23 16.51 23.86 28.31
N THR A 24 16.23 22.85 29.11
CA THR A 24 16.50 21.47 28.69
C THR A 24 15.81 21.32 27.35
N LEU A 25 16.57 21.20 26.25
CA LEU A 25 16.10 20.68 24.99
C LEU A 25 15.53 19.32 25.32
N GLN A 26 14.22 19.26 25.52
CA GLN A 26 13.50 18.01 25.64
C GLN A 26 13.72 17.33 24.30
N ALA A 27 14.53 16.28 24.28
CA ALA A 27 14.73 15.50 23.05
C ALA A 27 13.33 15.16 22.54
N GLU A 28 12.98 15.65 21.36
CA GLU A 28 11.69 15.36 20.75
C GLU A 28 11.50 13.84 20.83
N SER A 29 10.45 13.42 21.52
CA SER A 29 10.17 12.01 21.72
C SER A 29 9.89 11.40 20.36
N ARG A 30 10.71 10.45 19.93
CA ARG A 30 10.51 9.73 18.66
C ARG A 30 9.08 9.20 18.60
N PRO A 31 8.34 9.42 17.50
CA PRO A 31 6.95 9.01 17.41
C PRO A 31 6.83 7.49 17.39
N SER A 32 5.79 6.94 17.98
CA SER A 32 5.35 5.58 17.70
C SER A 32 4.84 5.48 16.26
N ILE A 33 4.81 4.29 15.69
CA ILE A 33 4.42 4.03 14.31
C ILE A 33 3.32 2.98 14.31
N LEU A 34 2.17 3.33 13.72
CA LEU A 34 1.07 2.41 13.44
C LEU A 34 0.94 2.24 11.93
N LEU A 35 1.18 1.04 11.42
CA LEU A 35 0.84 0.66 10.05
C LEU A 35 -0.52 -0.04 10.06
N LEU A 36 -1.46 0.48 9.28
CA LEU A 36 -2.75 -0.12 8.95
C LEU A 36 -2.66 -0.59 7.49
N LEU A 37 -2.49 -1.88 7.28
CA LEU A 37 -2.28 -2.49 5.96
C LEU A 37 -3.51 -3.31 5.57
N ALA A 38 -4.22 -2.88 4.51
CA ALA A 38 -5.28 -3.65 3.89
C ALA A 38 -4.70 -4.66 2.88
N ASP A 39 -5.47 -5.68 2.50
CA ASP A 39 -5.13 -6.72 1.54
C ASP A 39 -6.11 -6.65 0.36
N ASP A 40 -5.63 -6.34 -0.84
CA ASP A 40 -6.45 -6.20 -2.06
C ASP A 40 -7.37 -4.95 -2.05
N LEU A 41 -6.94 -3.82 -1.51
CA LEU A 41 -7.73 -2.59 -1.52
C LEU A 41 -7.30 -1.65 -2.65
N SER A 42 -8.15 -1.50 -3.67
CA SER A 42 -7.94 -0.59 -4.79
C SER A 42 -7.98 0.87 -4.34
N TYR A 43 -7.20 1.73 -5.04
CA TYR A 43 -7.22 3.17 -4.84
C TYR A 43 -8.65 3.75 -4.98
N ASP A 44 -9.39 3.31 -5.99
CA ASP A 44 -10.75 3.74 -6.31
C ASP A 44 -11.85 3.11 -5.43
N ALA A 45 -11.48 2.33 -4.42
CA ALA A 45 -12.41 1.71 -3.48
C ALA A 45 -12.46 2.42 -2.10
N VAL A 46 -12.03 3.69 -2.02
CA VAL A 46 -12.09 4.54 -0.82
C VAL A 46 -12.90 5.80 -1.13
N HIS A 47 -13.84 6.18 -0.26
CA HIS A 47 -14.73 7.32 -0.49
C HIS A 47 -13.95 8.64 -0.60
N ALA A 48 -12.99 8.92 0.30
CA ALA A 48 -12.15 10.12 0.23
C ALA A 48 -11.31 10.24 -1.06
N LEU A 49 -11.13 9.13 -1.79
CA LEU A 49 -10.41 9.07 -3.07
C LEU A 49 -11.31 9.10 -4.29
N GLY A 50 -12.64 9.28 -4.09
CA GLY A 50 -13.59 9.54 -5.16
C GLY A 50 -14.72 8.51 -5.30
N ASN A 51 -14.69 7.39 -4.60
CA ASN A 51 -15.77 6.41 -4.66
C ASN A 51 -17.01 6.91 -3.91
N GLN A 52 -18.12 7.04 -4.63
CA GLN A 52 -19.39 7.55 -4.06
C GLN A 52 -20.32 6.44 -3.55
N GLU A 53 -19.95 5.17 -3.73
CA GLU A 53 -20.79 4.03 -3.36
C GLU A 53 -20.37 3.41 -2.01
N VAL A 54 -19.05 3.36 -1.74
CA VAL A 54 -18.52 2.73 -0.52
C VAL A 54 -18.44 3.73 0.64
N ARG A 55 -18.77 3.26 1.84
CA ARG A 55 -18.67 4.06 3.06
C ARG A 55 -17.39 3.70 3.84
N THR A 56 -16.50 4.70 3.98
CA THR A 56 -15.19 4.57 4.64
C THR A 56 -14.90 5.74 5.58
N SER A 57 -15.87 6.10 6.42
CA SER A 57 -15.86 7.35 7.22
C SER A 57 -14.64 7.47 8.15
N ASN A 58 -14.16 6.38 8.72
CA ASN A 58 -12.99 6.36 9.60
C ASN A 58 -11.69 6.53 8.81
N ILE A 59 -11.56 5.82 7.70
CA ILE A 59 -10.45 5.98 6.75
C ILE A 59 -10.46 7.39 6.16
N ASP A 60 -11.63 7.94 5.78
CA ASP A 60 -11.79 9.30 5.28
C ASP A 60 -11.30 10.34 6.30
N SER A 61 -11.55 10.09 7.60
CA SER A 61 -11.05 10.96 8.67
C SER A 61 -9.53 11.02 8.73
N LEU A 62 -8.85 9.88 8.45
CA LEU A 62 -7.40 9.85 8.34
C LEU A 62 -6.91 10.65 7.13
N PHE A 63 -7.58 10.54 5.98
CA PHE A 63 -7.26 11.32 4.78
C PHE A 63 -7.40 12.83 5.03
N ALA A 64 -8.39 13.25 5.81
CA ALA A 64 -8.56 14.64 6.21
C ALA A 64 -7.47 15.14 7.17
N GLN A 65 -6.92 14.26 8.02
CA GLN A 65 -5.92 14.58 9.04
C GLN A 65 -4.47 14.39 8.59
N GLY A 66 -4.22 13.84 7.42
CA GLY A 66 -2.88 13.50 6.94
C GLY A 66 -2.53 14.08 5.57
N THR A 67 -1.39 13.68 5.09
CA THR A 67 -0.94 13.89 3.71
C THR A 67 -1.22 12.64 2.89
N THR A 68 -1.93 12.81 1.78
CA THR A 68 -2.28 11.76 0.80
C THR A 68 -1.29 11.76 -0.35
N PHE A 69 -0.78 10.58 -0.72
CA PHE A 69 -0.07 10.38 -1.97
C PHE A 69 -1.02 9.79 -3.01
N THR A 70 -1.32 10.57 -4.04
CA THR A 70 -2.36 10.20 -5.01
C THR A 70 -1.88 9.16 -6.02
N HIS A 71 -0.58 8.97 -6.17
CA HIS A 71 0.07 8.06 -7.12
C HIS A 71 1.04 7.12 -6.40
N CYS A 72 0.48 6.26 -5.53
CA CYS A 72 1.21 5.21 -4.85
C CYS A 72 1.02 3.88 -5.57
N TYR A 73 2.13 3.19 -5.87
CA TYR A 73 2.12 1.97 -6.68
C TYR A 73 2.77 0.79 -5.97
N ASN A 74 2.27 -0.40 -6.30
CA ASN A 74 2.93 -1.68 -6.08
C ASN A 74 3.70 -2.07 -7.36
N MET A 75 4.81 -2.77 -7.21
CA MET A 75 5.62 -3.22 -8.36
C MET A 75 5.10 -4.49 -9.04
N GLY A 76 4.05 -5.15 -8.51
CA GLY A 76 3.55 -6.43 -9.02
C GLY A 76 4.15 -7.66 -8.31
N GLY A 77 4.44 -8.73 -9.04
CA GLY A 77 4.88 -9.97 -8.40
C GLY A 77 5.66 -10.94 -9.30
N TRP A 78 6.54 -11.71 -8.69
CA TRP A 78 7.30 -12.79 -9.33
C TRP A 78 6.54 -14.12 -9.39
N ASN A 79 5.35 -14.21 -8.82
CA ASN A 79 4.44 -15.35 -8.87
C ASN A 79 2.97 -14.91 -8.76
N GLY A 80 2.02 -15.83 -8.84
CA GLY A 80 0.59 -15.53 -8.74
C GLY A 80 0.12 -14.93 -7.43
N ALA A 81 0.88 -15.12 -6.34
CA ALA A 81 0.58 -14.55 -5.03
C ALA A 81 1.23 -13.16 -4.88
N ILE A 82 0.67 -12.14 -5.51
CA ILE A 82 1.17 -10.76 -5.49
C ILE A 82 1.38 -10.25 -4.06
N CYS A 83 0.49 -10.62 -3.11
CA CYS A 83 0.63 -10.25 -1.69
C CYS A 83 1.97 -10.70 -1.09
N VAL A 84 2.46 -11.91 -1.45
CA VAL A 84 3.77 -12.42 -0.97
C VAL A 84 4.88 -11.50 -1.46
N ALA A 85 4.86 -11.16 -2.75
CA ALA A 85 5.87 -10.28 -3.34
C ALA A 85 5.84 -8.89 -2.70
N SER A 86 4.67 -8.27 -2.62
CA SER A 86 4.48 -6.95 -2.05
C SER A 86 4.94 -6.87 -0.59
N ARG A 87 4.50 -7.83 0.24
CA ARG A 87 4.84 -7.87 1.67
C ARG A 87 6.31 -8.18 1.90
N THR A 88 6.92 -8.98 1.02
CA THR A 88 8.37 -9.23 1.07
C THR A 88 9.15 -7.94 0.74
N MET A 89 8.81 -7.25 -0.36
CA MET A 89 9.40 -5.96 -0.70
C MET A 89 9.26 -4.95 0.45
N LEU A 90 8.05 -4.84 1.02
CA LEU A 90 7.74 -3.91 2.10
C LEU A 90 8.58 -4.17 3.36
N ASN A 91 8.78 -5.42 3.72
CA ASN A 91 9.47 -5.80 4.96
C ASN A 91 11.00 -5.90 4.81
N THR A 92 11.52 -6.00 3.58
CA THR A 92 12.97 -6.11 3.33
C THR A 92 13.56 -4.87 2.65
N GLY A 93 12.72 -3.98 2.11
CA GLY A 93 13.17 -2.81 1.37
C GLY A 93 13.80 -3.14 0.01
N ARG A 94 13.60 -4.36 -0.51
CA ARG A 94 14.14 -4.79 -1.80
C ARG A 94 13.13 -4.62 -2.92
N ALA A 95 13.57 -4.11 -4.07
CA ALA A 95 12.75 -4.04 -5.28
C ALA A 95 12.38 -5.44 -5.80
N LEU A 96 11.33 -5.51 -6.62
CA LEU A 96 10.65 -6.75 -7.03
C LEU A 96 11.59 -7.91 -7.40
N TRP A 97 12.58 -7.67 -8.27
CA TRP A 97 13.45 -8.73 -8.77
C TRP A 97 14.67 -8.99 -7.91
N LYS A 98 14.96 -8.12 -6.94
CA LYS A 98 16.01 -8.27 -5.91
C LYS A 98 15.47 -8.86 -4.62
N ALA A 99 14.16 -8.82 -4.41
CA ALA A 99 13.52 -9.28 -3.19
C ALA A 99 13.70 -10.80 -3.00
N PRO A 100 13.82 -11.28 -1.76
CA PRO A 100 13.95 -12.70 -1.47
C PRO A 100 12.68 -13.47 -1.86
N GLN A 101 12.82 -14.44 -2.75
CA GLN A 101 11.71 -15.23 -3.30
C GLN A 101 11.56 -16.59 -2.65
N THR A 102 12.53 -17.01 -1.85
CA THR A 102 12.59 -18.32 -1.21
C THR A 102 12.84 -18.21 0.28
N LYS A 103 12.45 -19.25 1.03
CA LYS A 103 12.70 -19.31 2.48
C LYS A 103 14.18 -19.14 2.87
N PRO A 104 15.16 -19.80 2.22
CA PRO A 104 16.57 -19.57 2.52
C PRO A 104 17.02 -18.12 2.34
N GLN A 105 16.52 -17.44 1.31
CA GLN A 105 16.83 -16.01 1.09
C GLN A 105 16.23 -15.14 2.19
N LEU A 106 14.97 -15.40 2.62
CA LEU A 106 14.36 -14.70 3.76
C LEU A 106 15.13 -14.94 5.08
N GLU A 107 15.59 -16.16 5.32
CA GLU A 107 16.42 -16.46 6.50
C GLU A 107 17.77 -15.71 6.42
N ALA A 108 18.34 -15.52 5.24
CA ALA A 108 19.55 -14.71 5.04
C ALA A 108 19.28 -13.21 5.32
N GLU A 109 18.13 -12.66 4.88
CA GLU A 109 17.72 -11.29 5.23
C GLU A 109 17.56 -11.13 6.74
N PHE A 110 16.94 -12.11 7.40
CA PHE A 110 16.80 -12.12 8.85
C PHE A 110 18.15 -12.16 9.57
N ALA A 111 19.06 -13.06 9.17
CA ALA A 111 20.40 -13.15 9.74
C ALA A 111 21.21 -11.86 9.53
N GLY A 112 21.00 -11.19 8.39
CA GLY A 112 21.57 -9.87 8.06
C GLY A 112 20.92 -8.70 8.79
N LYS A 113 19.90 -8.93 9.61
CA LYS A 113 19.12 -7.90 10.34
C LYS A 113 18.52 -6.83 9.44
N ARG A 114 18.00 -7.23 8.27
CA ARG A 114 17.52 -6.32 7.22
C ARG A 114 16.00 -6.17 7.18
N PHE A 115 15.25 -6.84 8.07
CA PHE A 115 13.82 -6.62 8.16
C PHE A 115 13.51 -5.25 8.76
N TRP A 116 12.44 -4.63 8.28
CA TRP A 116 11.92 -3.35 8.77
C TRP A 116 11.78 -3.32 10.29
N SER A 117 11.12 -4.34 10.87
CA SER A 117 10.95 -4.49 12.31
C SER A 117 12.29 -4.61 13.05
N GLN A 118 13.27 -5.33 12.49
CA GLN A 118 14.59 -5.47 13.11
C GLN A 118 15.34 -4.12 13.15
N SER A 119 15.24 -3.31 12.11
CA SER A 119 15.84 -1.97 12.06
C SER A 119 15.21 -1.05 13.11
N LEU A 120 13.88 -1.07 13.24
CA LEU A 120 13.16 -0.29 14.27
C LEU A 120 13.47 -0.81 15.70
N LYS A 121 13.56 -2.13 15.88
CA LYS A 121 13.99 -2.73 17.16
C LYS A 121 15.39 -2.26 17.55
N ALA A 122 16.32 -2.23 16.60
CA ALA A 122 17.69 -1.71 16.84
C ALA A 122 17.68 -0.22 17.25
N ALA A 123 16.68 0.54 16.79
CA ALA A 123 16.44 1.93 17.21
C ALA A 123 15.68 2.06 18.54
N GLY A 124 15.40 0.95 19.23
CA GLY A 124 14.74 0.95 20.56
C GLY A 124 13.22 0.96 20.53
N TYR A 125 12.60 0.62 19.40
CA TYR A 125 11.16 0.41 19.32
C TYR A 125 10.77 -0.97 19.84
N ARG A 126 9.60 -1.07 20.48
CA ARG A 126 8.89 -2.34 20.64
C ARG A 126 8.20 -2.67 19.33
N THR A 127 8.41 -3.85 18.80
CA THR A 127 7.88 -4.26 17.49
C THR A 127 6.77 -5.29 17.67
N LEU A 128 5.56 -4.96 17.23
CA LEU A 128 4.31 -5.66 17.49
C LEU A 128 3.62 -5.99 16.15
N MET A 129 3.02 -7.17 16.04
CA MET A 129 2.37 -7.59 14.80
C MET A 129 1.09 -8.39 15.06
N THR A 130 0.06 -8.13 14.27
CA THR A 130 -1.18 -8.94 14.19
C THR A 130 -1.70 -9.05 12.76
N GLY A 131 -2.37 -10.14 12.44
CA GLY A 131 -3.07 -10.38 11.19
C GLY A 131 -2.23 -11.08 10.12
N LYS A 132 -2.40 -10.71 8.85
CA LYS A 132 -1.79 -11.40 7.71
C LYS A 132 -0.31 -11.11 7.56
N TRP A 133 0.53 -12.14 7.63
CA TRP A 133 1.98 -12.04 7.40
C TRP A 133 2.37 -12.41 5.97
N HIS A 134 2.09 -13.62 5.55
CA HIS A 134 2.26 -14.18 4.21
C HIS A 134 3.72 -14.26 3.68
N LEU A 135 4.74 -14.15 4.57
CA LEU A 135 6.13 -14.44 4.23
C LEU A 135 6.50 -15.84 4.73
N GLN A 136 7.45 -16.49 4.04
CA GLN A 136 7.94 -17.84 4.41
C GLN A 136 8.98 -17.81 5.56
N ILE A 137 8.81 -16.92 6.52
CA ILE A 137 9.57 -16.83 7.76
C ILE A 137 8.59 -16.59 8.90
N ASP A 138 8.85 -17.20 10.06
CA ASP A 138 8.02 -16.99 11.24
C ASP A 138 8.11 -15.53 11.71
N PRO A 139 6.99 -14.78 11.79
CA PRO A 139 7.00 -13.41 12.25
C PRO A 139 7.50 -13.26 13.70
N ALA A 140 7.36 -14.27 14.57
CA ALA A 140 7.90 -14.25 15.92
C ALA A 140 9.44 -14.18 15.98
N LYS A 141 10.14 -14.44 14.85
CA LYS A 141 11.58 -14.19 14.75
C LYS A 141 11.91 -12.72 14.53
N VAL A 142 11.02 -11.98 13.85
CA VAL A 142 11.29 -10.61 13.37
C VAL A 142 10.59 -9.52 14.18
N PHE A 143 9.54 -9.86 14.94
CA PHE A 143 8.85 -8.97 15.87
C PHE A 143 9.06 -9.40 17.32
N ASP A 144 8.92 -8.46 18.26
CA ASP A 144 9.02 -8.77 19.70
C ASP A 144 7.78 -9.51 20.19
N GLU A 145 6.61 -9.15 19.68
CA GLU A 145 5.34 -9.76 20.05
C GLU A 145 4.41 -9.88 18.83
N VAL A 146 3.77 -11.04 18.71
CA VAL A 146 2.92 -11.40 17.58
C VAL A 146 1.64 -12.04 18.09
N ARG A 147 0.48 -11.62 17.56
CA ARG A 147 -0.84 -12.19 17.91
C ARG A 147 -1.62 -12.56 16.66
N HIS A 148 -2.40 -13.64 16.73
CA HIS A 148 -3.34 -14.11 15.71
C HIS A 148 -2.83 -13.94 14.27
N VAL A 149 -1.68 -14.55 13.96
CA VAL A 149 -1.11 -14.50 12.61
C VAL A 149 -1.86 -15.40 11.65
N ARG A 150 -2.13 -14.86 10.46
CA ARG A 150 -2.65 -15.64 9.34
C ARG A 150 -1.69 -15.59 8.16
N GLN A 151 -1.36 -16.76 7.61
CA GLN A 151 -0.38 -16.84 6.50
C GLN A 151 -1.03 -16.61 5.13
N GLY A 152 -2.19 -17.16 4.90
CA GLY A 152 -2.92 -17.06 3.64
C GLY A 152 -4.42 -17.02 3.86
N MET A 153 -5.17 -17.25 2.79
CA MET A 153 -6.62 -17.28 2.82
C MET A 153 -7.11 -18.73 2.70
N PRO A 154 -8.25 -19.08 3.34
CA PRO A 154 -8.82 -20.41 3.18
C PRO A 154 -9.32 -20.61 1.75
N HIS A 155 -9.25 -21.84 1.29
CA HIS A 155 -9.88 -22.25 0.04
C HIS A 155 -11.25 -22.86 0.33
N ASP A 156 -12.28 -22.34 -0.32
CA ASP A 156 -13.60 -22.93 -0.36
C ASP A 156 -14.07 -22.98 -1.82
N SER A 157 -14.52 -24.16 -2.28
CA SER A 157 -14.95 -24.34 -3.67
C SER A 157 -16.17 -23.51 -4.04
N ASP A 158 -17.04 -23.21 -3.05
CA ASP A 158 -18.28 -22.49 -3.28
C ASP A 158 -18.07 -20.99 -3.58
N GLN A 159 -16.87 -20.44 -3.31
CA GLN A 159 -16.55 -19.05 -3.65
C GLN A 159 -16.24 -18.82 -5.14
N TYR A 160 -16.07 -19.89 -5.94
CA TYR A 160 -15.63 -19.79 -7.32
C TYR A 160 -16.74 -19.99 -8.33
N ASN A 161 -16.56 -19.40 -9.52
CA ASN A 161 -17.44 -19.50 -10.67
C ASN A 161 -18.91 -19.12 -10.32
N ARG A 162 -19.07 -17.99 -9.64
CA ARG A 162 -20.34 -17.50 -9.12
C ARG A 162 -20.54 -15.98 -9.31
N PRO A 163 -21.80 -15.47 -9.20
CA PRO A 163 -23.03 -16.24 -9.36
C PRO A 163 -23.23 -16.70 -10.81
N LEU A 164 -23.98 -17.74 -11.01
CA LEU A 164 -24.41 -18.18 -12.34
C LEU A 164 -25.83 -17.65 -12.61
N ASP A 165 -26.05 -17.13 -13.81
CA ASP A 165 -27.34 -16.56 -14.20
C ASP A 165 -28.48 -17.59 -14.08
N GLY A 166 -29.55 -17.18 -13.40
CA GLY A 166 -30.74 -17.99 -13.21
C GLY A 166 -30.57 -19.16 -12.24
N GLN A 167 -29.46 -19.26 -11.53
CA GLN A 167 -29.22 -20.29 -10.52
C GLN A 167 -29.09 -19.69 -9.12
N PRO A 168 -29.50 -20.42 -8.05
CA PRO A 168 -29.22 -19.98 -6.68
C PRO A 168 -27.70 -19.91 -6.44
N ASP A 169 -27.25 -18.81 -5.85
CA ASP A 169 -25.86 -18.70 -5.41
C ASP A 169 -25.65 -19.58 -4.16
N LYS A 170 -24.64 -20.46 -4.21
CA LYS A 170 -24.28 -21.33 -3.09
C LYS A 170 -23.49 -20.60 -2.00
N TRP A 171 -22.89 -19.47 -2.36
CA TRP A 171 -22.14 -18.63 -1.46
C TRP A 171 -23.04 -17.74 -0.62
N SER A 172 -22.61 -17.49 0.61
CA SER A 172 -23.18 -16.44 1.46
C SER A 172 -22.07 -15.52 1.97
N PRO A 173 -22.18 -14.22 1.72
CA PRO A 173 -21.17 -13.25 2.18
C PRO A 173 -21.17 -13.05 3.71
N SER A 174 -22.08 -13.69 4.46
CA SER A 174 -22.15 -13.58 5.93
C SER A 174 -22.16 -14.92 6.67
N ASP A 175 -22.11 -16.07 5.97
CA ASP A 175 -22.09 -17.39 6.61
C ASP A 175 -20.67 -17.74 7.09
N PRO A 176 -20.44 -17.90 8.42
CA PRO A 176 -19.11 -18.18 8.97
C PRO A 176 -18.45 -19.47 8.47
N LYS A 177 -19.21 -20.40 7.88
CA LYS A 177 -18.68 -21.67 7.36
C LYS A 177 -17.64 -21.47 6.25
N PHE A 178 -17.67 -20.33 5.52
CA PHE A 178 -16.80 -20.06 4.37
C PHE A 178 -15.43 -19.42 4.71
N GLY A 179 -15.04 -19.37 5.99
CA GLY A 179 -13.66 -19.10 6.41
C GLY A 179 -13.26 -17.64 6.57
N GLY A 180 -14.16 -16.66 6.39
CA GLY A 180 -13.95 -15.25 6.72
C GLY A 180 -13.93 -14.96 8.22
N TYR A 181 -14.19 -15.96 9.04
CA TYR A 181 -14.34 -15.88 10.49
C TYR A 181 -13.31 -16.74 11.22
N TRP A 182 -12.92 -16.31 12.42
CA TRP A 182 -12.03 -17.02 13.32
C TRP A 182 -12.81 -18.09 14.10
N THR A 183 -12.09 -19.08 14.61
CA THR A 183 -12.65 -20.04 15.57
C THR A 183 -13.30 -19.26 16.73
N GLY A 184 -14.59 -19.50 16.96
CA GLY A 184 -15.38 -18.73 17.93
C GLY A 184 -16.32 -17.69 17.34
N GLY A 185 -16.34 -17.53 16.00
CA GLY A 185 -17.34 -16.76 15.28
C GLY A 185 -17.08 -15.27 15.11
N LYS A 186 -15.93 -14.75 15.54
CA LYS A 186 -15.52 -13.37 15.23
C LYS A 186 -14.94 -13.28 13.82
N HIS A 187 -15.27 -12.20 13.10
CA HIS A 187 -14.65 -11.92 11.81
C HIS A 187 -13.14 -11.61 11.97
N TRP A 188 -12.34 -11.99 10.96
CA TRP A 188 -10.89 -11.78 11.01
C TRP A 188 -10.49 -10.34 11.27
N SER A 189 -11.19 -9.36 10.67
CA SER A 189 -10.89 -7.95 10.89
C SER A 189 -11.14 -7.52 12.34
N GLU A 190 -12.15 -8.11 13.00
CA GLU A 190 -12.42 -7.86 14.43
C GLU A 190 -11.30 -8.40 15.32
N VAL A 191 -10.84 -9.64 15.04
CA VAL A 191 -9.72 -10.25 15.79
C VAL A 191 -8.45 -9.42 15.65
N THR A 192 -8.14 -8.97 14.43
CA THR A 192 -6.97 -8.11 14.17
C THR A 192 -7.10 -6.76 14.90
N ALA A 193 -8.30 -6.17 14.92
CA ALA A 193 -8.53 -4.92 15.65
C ALA A 193 -8.45 -5.12 17.17
N ASP A 194 -9.00 -6.22 17.71
CA ASP A 194 -8.92 -6.54 19.14
C ASP A 194 -7.47 -6.67 19.61
N ASP A 195 -6.61 -7.33 18.82
CA ASP A 195 -5.18 -7.42 19.11
C ASP A 195 -4.49 -6.06 19.06
N ALA A 196 -4.77 -5.26 18.03
CA ALA A 196 -4.18 -3.92 17.91
C ALA A 196 -4.59 -3.04 19.10
N ILE A 197 -5.87 -3.09 19.53
CA ILE A 197 -6.38 -2.40 20.70
C ILE A 197 -5.64 -2.86 21.96
N ALA A 198 -5.50 -4.16 22.16
CA ALA A 198 -4.78 -4.69 23.32
C ALA A 198 -3.30 -4.24 23.32
N PHE A 199 -2.60 -4.25 22.18
CA PHE A 199 -1.24 -3.73 22.07
C PHE A 199 -1.15 -2.23 22.41
N LEU A 200 -2.12 -1.43 21.99
CA LEU A 200 -2.18 0.00 22.31
C LEU A 200 -2.41 0.21 23.80
N ASP A 201 -3.36 -0.48 24.44
CA ASP A 201 -3.61 -0.41 25.86
C ASP A 201 -2.37 -0.80 26.69
N GLU A 202 -1.67 -1.86 26.30
CA GLU A 202 -0.42 -2.30 26.93
C GLU A 202 0.77 -1.35 26.68
N SER A 203 0.66 -0.45 25.71
CA SER A 203 1.68 0.56 25.42
C SER A 203 1.54 1.82 26.25
N VAL A 204 0.41 2.01 26.96
CA VAL A 204 0.20 3.15 27.87
C VAL A 204 1.26 3.15 28.97
N GLY A 205 1.90 4.30 29.20
CA GLY A 205 2.94 4.47 30.22
C GLY A 205 4.29 3.81 29.88
N LYS A 206 4.46 3.20 28.72
CA LYS A 206 5.78 2.71 28.26
C LYS A 206 6.61 3.88 27.74
N THR A 207 7.90 3.87 28.06
CA THR A 207 8.85 4.89 27.57
C THR A 207 9.36 4.61 26.17
N ALA A 208 9.43 3.33 25.77
CA ALA A 208 9.84 2.94 24.44
C ALA A 208 8.68 3.14 23.45
N PRO A 209 8.91 3.80 22.30
CA PRO A 209 7.91 3.89 21.25
C PRO A 209 7.62 2.51 20.68
N PHE A 210 6.45 2.33 20.07
CA PHE A 210 6.08 1.09 19.39
C PHE A 210 6.10 1.24 17.87
N PHE A 211 6.35 0.12 17.21
CA PHE A 211 6.00 -0.13 15.81
C PHE A 211 4.95 -1.23 15.78
N LEU A 212 3.70 -0.88 15.48
CA LEU A 212 2.59 -1.81 15.38
C LEU A 212 2.23 -2.06 13.91
N TYR A 213 2.52 -3.27 13.45
CA TYR A 213 2.20 -3.76 12.10
C TYR A 213 0.83 -4.45 12.13
N THR A 214 -0.23 -3.71 11.81
CA THR A 214 -1.60 -4.22 11.78
C THR A 214 -1.99 -4.54 10.35
N ALA A 215 -2.00 -5.83 10.00
CA ALA A 215 -2.24 -6.30 8.65
C ALA A 215 -3.56 -7.05 8.54
N PHE A 216 -4.58 -6.37 8.02
CA PHE A 216 -5.88 -6.97 7.78
C PHE A 216 -5.84 -7.96 6.62
N ASN A 217 -6.73 -8.96 6.67
CA ASN A 217 -7.01 -9.83 5.53
C ASN A 217 -8.05 -9.22 4.58
N ALA A 218 -8.87 -8.29 5.09
CA ALA A 218 -9.86 -7.57 4.29
C ALA A 218 -9.17 -6.52 3.39
N PRO A 219 -9.74 -6.28 2.19
CA PRO A 219 -10.90 -6.91 1.59
C PRO A 219 -10.64 -8.12 0.65
N HIS A 220 -9.55 -8.88 0.84
CA HIS A 220 -9.26 -10.12 0.09
C HIS A 220 -10.40 -11.16 0.20
N ASP A 221 -10.57 -12.00 -0.82
CA ASP A 221 -11.49 -13.15 -0.75
C ASP A 221 -11.04 -14.16 0.35
N PRO A 222 -12.02 -14.87 1.00
CA PRO A 222 -13.46 -14.79 0.84
C PRO A 222 -14.00 -13.46 1.35
N ARG A 223 -14.77 -12.76 0.48
CA ARG A 223 -15.32 -11.43 0.80
C ARG A 223 -16.54 -11.57 1.68
N GLN A 224 -16.28 -11.77 2.96
CA GLN A 224 -17.33 -11.97 3.96
C GLN A 224 -17.30 -10.83 4.97
N SER A 225 -18.48 -10.47 5.46
CA SER A 225 -18.67 -9.51 6.54
C SER A 225 -19.96 -9.80 7.31
N PRO A 226 -20.13 -9.24 8.52
CA PRO A 226 -21.38 -9.38 9.25
C PRO A 226 -22.59 -8.91 8.44
N THR A 227 -23.76 -9.52 8.69
CA THR A 227 -24.98 -9.34 7.89
C THR A 227 -25.41 -7.87 7.75
N GLU A 228 -25.20 -7.06 8.77
CA GLU A 228 -25.54 -5.63 8.75
C GLU A 228 -24.74 -4.86 7.69
N PHE A 229 -23.48 -5.20 7.47
CA PHE A 229 -22.64 -4.57 6.42
C PHE A 229 -23.03 -5.07 5.02
N VAL A 230 -23.34 -6.36 4.88
CA VAL A 230 -23.84 -6.92 3.62
C VAL A 230 -25.14 -6.23 3.19
N ALA A 231 -26.05 -5.96 4.15
CA ALA A 231 -27.34 -5.33 3.89
C ALA A 231 -27.22 -3.86 3.40
N GLU A 232 -26.09 -3.19 3.63
CA GLU A 232 -25.86 -1.82 3.12
C GLU A 232 -25.67 -1.78 1.60
N TYR A 233 -25.26 -2.89 0.98
CA TYR A 233 -24.87 -2.96 -0.43
C TYR A 233 -25.69 -4.00 -1.22
N PRO A 234 -27.00 -3.78 -1.45
CA PRO A 234 -27.76 -4.64 -2.35
C PRO A 234 -27.13 -4.67 -3.75
N ALA A 235 -26.85 -5.86 -4.29
CA ALA A 235 -26.10 -6.00 -5.53
C ALA A 235 -26.73 -5.25 -6.72
N ASP A 236 -28.05 -5.19 -6.80
CA ASP A 236 -28.82 -4.49 -7.84
C ASP A 236 -28.66 -2.95 -7.79
N ARG A 237 -28.10 -2.40 -6.71
CA ARG A 237 -27.81 -0.97 -6.55
C ARG A 237 -26.35 -0.61 -6.76
N VAL A 238 -25.46 -1.60 -6.81
CA VAL A 238 -24.04 -1.40 -7.04
C VAL A 238 -23.78 -1.24 -8.54
N ARG A 239 -23.01 -0.22 -8.91
CA ARG A 239 -22.71 0.07 -10.31
C ARG A 239 -21.69 -0.91 -10.89
N VAL A 240 -21.90 -1.26 -12.14
CA VAL A 240 -20.88 -1.91 -12.97
C VAL A 240 -19.83 -0.85 -13.31
N PRO A 241 -18.53 -1.15 -13.25
CA PRO A 241 -17.49 -0.16 -13.59
C PRO A 241 -17.60 0.31 -15.05
N ASP A 242 -17.27 1.59 -15.29
CA ASP A 242 -17.37 2.19 -16.63
C ASP A 242 -16.43 1.54 -17.65
N ASN A 243 -15.32 0.94 -17.17
CA ASN A 243 -14.38 0.14 -17.98
C ASN A 243 -14.66 -1.37 -17.93
N PHE A 244 -15.89 -1.77 -17.64
CA PHE A 244 -16.30 -3.17 -17.68
C PHE A 244 -16.21 -3.75 -19.08
N LEU A 245 -15.65 -4.96 -19.18
CA LEU A 245 -15.68 -5.82 -20.37
C LEU A 245 -16.23 -7.20 -19.97
N PRO A 246 -16.96 -7.90 -20.86
CA PRO A 246 -17.30 -9.30 -20.61
C PRO A 246 -16.07 -10.22 -20.53
N ASP A 247 -15.02 -9.92 -21.28
CA ASP A 247 -13.72 -10.62 -21.27
C ASP A 247 -12.65 -9.65 -21.80
N ASP A 248 -11.44 -9.65 -21.20
CA ASP A 248 -10.33 -8.86 -21.71
C ASP A 248 -9.68 -9.62 -22.89
N PRO A 249 -9.52 -8.98 -24.07
CA PRO A 249 -8.96 -9.64 -25.25
C PRO A 249 -7.50 -10.06 -25.06
N HIS A 250 -6.79 -9.55 -24.05
CA HIS A 250 -5.39 -9.86 -23.76
C HIS A 250 -5.20 -10.76 -22.53
N ARG A 251 -6.26 -11.33 -21.95
CA ARG A 251 -6.20 -12.16 -20.75
C ARG A 251 -5.19 -13.31 -20.84
N GLU A 252 -5.07 -13.96 -22.00
CA GLU A 252 -4.05 -14.97 -22.27
C GLU A 252 -2.64 -14.35 -22.26
N ALA A 253 -2.46 -13.22 -22.93
CA ALA A 253 -1.18 -12.50 -22.98
C ALA A 253 -0.70 -12.06 -21.59
N MET A 254 -1.63 -11.72 -20.70
CA MET A 254 -1.37 -11.37 -19.32
C MET A 254 -0.98 -12.57 -18.45
N GLY A 255 -1.23 -13.82 -18.89
CA GLY A 255 -0.99 -15.03 -18.11
C GLY A 255 -2.09 -15.34 -17.07
N LEU A 256 -3.35 -15.04 -17.38
CA LEU A 256 -4.47 -15.08 -16.43
C LEU A 256 -5.45 -16.25 -16.63
N ILE A 257 -5.26 -17.11 -17.64
CA ILE A 257 -6.25 -18.13 -18.05
C ILE A 257 -6.62 -19.09 -16.92
N ASP A 258 -5.64 -19.60 -16.18
CA ASP A 258 -5.86 -20.60 -15.11
C ASP A 258 -5.66 -20.00 -13.71
N LEU A 259 -5.76 -18.68 -13.61
CA LEU A 259 -5.47 -18.01 -12.36
C LEU A 259 -6.67 -18.11 -11.39
N ARG A 260 -6.38 -18.44 -10.15
CA ARG A 260 -7.39 -18.62 -9.08
C ARG A 260 -8.35 -17.42 -8.97
N ASP A 261 -7.81 -16.22 -8.94
CA ASP A 261 -8.59 -14.98 -8.69
C ASP A 261 -9.55 -14.70 -9.86
N GLU A 262 -9.15 -15.06 -11.08
CA GLU A 262 -10.01 -14.93 -12.24
C GLU A 262 -11.18 -15.94 -12.25
N ASN A 263 -11.06 -17.04 -11.53
CA ASN A 263 -12.11 -18.03 -11.38
C ASN A 263 -13.20 -17.67 -10.35
N LEU A 264 -13.11 -16.51 -9.68
CA LEU A 264 -14.14 -16.05 -8.74
C LEU A 264 -15.49 -15.83 -9.43
N ALA A 265 -15.50 -15.26 -10.62
CA ALA A 265 -16.73 -15.09 -11.41
C ALA A 265 -16.65 -15.88 -12.74
N PRO A 266 -17.80 -16.29 -13.31
CA PRO A 266 -17.84 -17.02 -14.58
C PRO A 266 -17.32 -16.17 -15.75
N HIS A 267 -16.81 -16.82 -16.78
CA HIS A 267 -16.51 -16.23 -18.07
C HIS A 267 -17.54 -16.64 -19.15
N PRO A 268 -17.95 -15.73 -20.05
CA PRO A 268 -17.68 -14.28 -19.98
C PRO A 268 -18.33 -13.65 -18.73
N ARG A 269 -17.78 -12.52 -18.25
CA ARG A 269 -18.33 -11.80 -17.11
C ARG A 269 -19.70 -11.25 -17.43
N THR A 270 -20.64 -11.35 -16.48
CA THR A 270 -21.93 -10.70 -16.60
C THR A 270 -21.98 -9.46 -15.69
N PRO A 271 -22.76 -8.41 -16.05
CA PRO A 271 -23.00 -7.27 -15.16
C PRO A 271 -23.46 -7.71 -13.78
N HIS A 272 -24.37 -8.70 -13.70
CA HIS A 272 -24.89 -9.23 -12.45
C HIS A 272 -23.78 -9.86 -11.58
N ALA A 273 -22.91 -10.69 -12.16
CA ALA A 273 -21.81 -11.28 -11.40
C ALA A 273 -20.85 -10.21 -10.85
N VAL A 274 -20.54 -9.20 -11.65
CA VAL A 274 -19.71 -8.08 -11.22
C VAL A 274 -20.38 -7.29 -10.09
N GLN A 275 -21.67 -6.99 -10.19
CA GLN A 275 -22.41 -6.29 -9.14
C GLN A 275 -22.41 -7.06 -7.82
N VAL A 276 -22.60 -8.39 -7.85
CA VAL A 276 -22.54 -9.24 -6.64
C VAL A 276 -21.15 -9.17 -6.00
N HIS A 277 -20.09 -9.37 -6.77
CA HIS A 277 -18.73 -9.33 -6.24
C HIS A 277 -18.34 -7.95 -5.72
N ARG A 278 -18.77 -6.86 -6.37
CA ARG A 278 -18.54 -5.49 -5.87
C ARG A 278 -19.35 -5.18 -4.61
N SER A 279 -20.58 -5.67 -4.51
CA SER A 279 -21.41 -5.57 -3.31
C SER A 279 -20.69 -6.19 -2.09
N GLU A 280 -20.18 -7.40 -2.23
CA GLU A 280 -19.42 -8.09 -1.20
C GLU A 280 -18.10 -7.36 -0.88
N TYR A 281 -17.44 -6.82 -1.90
CA TYR A 281 -16.20 -6.04 -1.75
C TYR A 281 -16.43 -4.75 -0.97
N TYR A 282 -17.51 -4.02 -1.24
CA TYR A 282 -17.86 -2.80 -0.49
C TYR A 282 -18.30 -3.11 0.94
N ALA A 283 -19.04 -4.18 1.15
CA ALA A 283 -19.45 -4.61 2.48
C ALA A 283 -18.26 -4.93 3.39
N ILE A 284 -17.29 -5.70 2.90
CA ILE A 284 -16.09 -6.04 3.70
C ILE A 284 -15.17 -4.82 3.91
N ILE A 285 -15.12 -3.86 2.97
CA ILE A 285 -14.38 -2.59 3.14
C ILE A 285 -15.03 -1.74 4.22
N THR A 286 -16.35 -1.60 4.22
CA THR A 286 -17.07 -0.85 5.27
C THR A 286 -16.92 -1.50 6.64
N HIS A 287 -16.91 -2.82 6.71
CA HIS A 287 -16.60 -3.52 7.95
C HIS A 287 -15.14 -3.30 8.39
N LEU A 288 -14.18 -3.35 7.48
CA LEU A 288 -12.78 -2.99 7.75
C LEU A 288 -12.65 -1.57 8.30
N ASP A 289 -13.33 -0.61 7.67
CA ASP A 289 -13.39 0.79 8.12
C ASP A 289 -13.87 0.92 9.56
N ALA A 290 -14.93 0.20 9.92
CA ALA A 290 -15.44 0.16 11.30
C ALA A 290 -14.40 -0.37 12.29
N GLN A 291 -13.63 -1.40 11.91
CA GLN A 291 -12.59 -1.96 12.77
C GLN A 291 -11.39 -0.98 12.92
N ILE A 292 -11.02 -0.28 11.85
CA ILE A 292 -10.04 0.82 11.92
C ILE A 292 -10.53 1.91 12.87
N GLY A 293 -11.81 2.28 12.81
CA GLY A 293 -12.43 3.24 13.74
C GLY A 293 -12.19 2.88 15.21
N ARG A 294 -12.40 1.62 15.60
CA ARG A 294 -12.15 1.12 16.96
C ARG A 294 -10.68 1.31 17.40
N ILE A 295 -9.73 1.07 16.50
CA ILE A 295 -8.30 1.28 16.77
C ILE A 295 -8.02 2.78 16.99
N LEU A 296 -8.57 3.64 16.12
CA LEU A 296 -8.41 5.10 16.22
C LEU A 296 -9.01 5.67 17.52
N GLU A 297 -10.20 5.22 17.91
CA GLU A 297 -10.82 5.56 19.20
C GLU A 297 -9.93 5.16 20.39
N THR A 298 -9.25 4.01 20.28
CA THR A 298 -8.32 3.56 21.33
C THR A 298 -7.09 4.46 21.40
N LEU A 299 -6.51 4.86 20.27
CA LEU A 299 -5.41 5.83 20.24
C LEU A 299 -5.81 7.15 20.90
N ASP A 300 -7.02 7.64 20.63
CA ASP A 300 -7.53 8.88 21.21
C ASP A 300 -7.78 8.73 22.74
N ARG A 301 -8.45 7.69 23.16
CA ARG A 301 -8.74 7.37 24.58
C ARG A 301 -7.47 7.21 25.41
N THR A 302 -6.44 6.62 24.86
CA THR A 302 -5.17 6.37 25.54
C THR A 302 -4.21 7.57 25.50
N GLY A 303 -4.51 8.60 24.72
CA GLY A 303 -3.61 9.75 24.49
C GLY A 303 -2.39 9.43 23.61
N LEU A 304 -2.28 8.20 23.08
CA LEU A 304 -1.14 7.79 22.24
C LEU A 304 -1.15 8.48 20.87
N ARG A 305 -2.33 8.94 20.39
CA ARG A 305 -2.51 9.62 19.12
C ARG A 305 -1.54 10.76 18.89
N GLN A 306 -1.28 11.55 19.92
CA GLN A 306 -0.48 12.77 19.85
C GLN A 306 0.98 12.51 19.47
N ASN A 307 1.49 11.31 19.77
CA ASN A 307 2.87 10.91 19.44
C ASN A 307 2.92 9.64 18.60
N THR A 308 1.94 9.43 17.71
CA THR A 308 1.89 8.28 16.80
C THR A 308 1.77 8.75 15.36
N VAL A 309 2.69 8.32 14.50
CA VAL A 309 2.56 8.40 13.06
C VAL A 309 1.77 7.19 12.59
N ILE A 310 0.71 7.43 11.83
CA ILE A 310 -0.15 6.41 11.25
C ILE A 310 0.07 6.40 9.75
N ILE A 311 0.32 5.21 9.19
CA ILE A 311 0.31 4.97 7.75
C ILE A 311 -0.87 4.05 7.46
N PHE A 312 -1.74 4.43 6.52
CA PHE A 312 -2.76 3.57 5.94
C PHE A 312 -2.44 3.32 4.47
N THR A 313 -2.40 2.06 4.07
CA THR A 313 -2.15 1.64 2.69
C THR A 313 -2.70 0.22 2.45
N ALA A 314 -2.55 -0.27 1.20
CA ALA A 314 -2.82 -1.66 0.84
C ALA A 314 -1.58 -2.29 0.21
N ASP A 315 -1.48 -3.62 0.26
CA ASP A 315 -0.37 -4.33 -0.38
C ASP A 315 -0.46 -4.32 -1.91
N HIS A 316 -1.68 -4.29 -2.49
CA HIS A 316 -2.00 -3.97 -3.89
C HIS A 316 -3.51 -3.75 -4.03
N GLY A 317 -3.97 -3.40 -5.24
CA GLY A 317 -5.38 -3.23 -5.59
C GLY A 317 -6.02 -4.52 -6.13
N LEU A 318 -7.20 -4.38 -6.76
CA LEU A 318 -8.00 -5.50 -7.25
C LEU A 318 -8.97 -5.03 -8.36
N ALA A 319 -9.21 -5.85 -9.37
CA ALA A 319 -10.05 -5.48 -10.52
C ALA A 319 -11.55 -5.43 -10.20
N VAL A 320 -12.10 -6.48 -9.64
CA VAL A 320 -13.52 -6.68 -9.34
C VAL A 320 -14.45 -6.20 -10.45
N GLY A 321 -14.23 -6.72 -11.68
CA GLY A 321 -15.01 -6.44 -12.88
C GLY A 321 -14.44 -5.40 -13.83
N GLN A 322 -13.44 -4.62 -13.41
CA GLN A 322 -12.76 -3.68 -14.31
C GLN A 322 -11.99 -4.46 -15.39
N HIS A 323 -12.05 -4.01 -16.65
CA HIS A 323 -11.46 -4.69 -17.83
C HIS A 323 -11.86 -6.18 -17.99
N GLY A 324 -13.00 -6.62 -17.43
CA GLY A 324 -13.40 -8.02 -17.43
C GLY A 324 -12.59 -8.91 -16.49
N LEU A 325 -11.78 -8.33 -15.62
CA LEU A 325 -10.89 -9.03 -14.68
C LEU A 325 -11.51 -9.07 -13.28
N MET A 326 -11.16 -10.10 -12.51
CA MET A 326 -11.55 -10.22 -11.10
C MET A 326 -10.36 -10.10 -10.16
N GLY A 327 -9.19 -10.46 -10.63
CA GLY A 327 -7.96 -10.55 -9.87
C GLY A 327 -7.12 -9.28 -9.91
N LYS A 328 -5.85 -9.45 -9.58
CA LYS A 328 -4.85 -8.41 -9.32
C LYS A 328 -3.55 -8.58 -10.11
N GLN A 329 -3.44 -9.67 -10.87
CA GLN A 329 -2.21 -10.05 -11.56
C GLN A 329 -2.08 -9.35 -12.92
N ASN A 330 -2.30 -8.03 -12.89
CA ASN A 330 -2.22 -7.16 -14.08
C ASN A 330 -1.58 -5.81 -13.73
N GLN A 331 -1.27 -5.00 -14.73
CA GLN A 331 -0.57 -3.72 -14.58
C GLN A 331 -1.48 -2.49 -14.75
N PHE A 332 -2.79 -2.66 -14.75
CA PHE A 332 -3.75 -1.56 -14.73
C PHE A 332 -3.79 -0.88 -13.34
N ASP A 333 -4.14 0.40 -13.31
CA ASP A 333 -4.15 1.20 -12.06
C ASP A 333 -5.05 0.60 -10.98
N HIS A 334 -6.19 0.00 -11.32
CA HIS A 334 -7.05 -0.66 -10.34
C HIS A 334 -6.34 -1.76 -9.53
N SER A 335 -5.26 -2.35 -10.07
CA SER A 335 -4.49 -3.41 -9.42
C SER A 335 -3.16 -2.93 -8.84
N VAL A 336 -2.43 -2.04 -9.53
CA VAL A 336 -1.10 -1.63 -9.07
C VAL A 336 -1.12 -0.33 -8.26
N ARG A 337 -2.15 0.53 -8.41
CA ARG A 337 -2.28 1.77 -7.65
C ARG A 337 -3.08 1.53 -6.37
N VAL A 338 -2.49 1.91 -5.24
CA VAL A 338 -3.06 1.67 -3.91
C VAL A 338 -3.29 2.98 -3.15
N PRO A 339 -4.24 3.03 -2.21
CA PRO A 339 -4.36 4.17 -1.31
C PRO A 339 -3.09 4.29 -0.46
N PHE A 340 -2.61 5.52 -0.24
CA PHE A 340 -1.51 5.78 0.68
C PHE A 340 -1.71 7.13 1.36
N LEU A 341 -1.76 7.11 2.67
CA LEU A 341 -1.72 8.29 3.51
C LEU A 341 -0.74 8.12 4.65
N ILE A 342 -0.23 9.24 5.12
CA ILE A 342 0.54 9.35 6.35
C ILE A 342 -0.01 10.51 7.18
N CYS A 343 -0.28 10.30 8.47
CA CYS A 343 -0.70 11.35 9.39
C CYS A 343 -0.03 11.20 10.76
N GLY A 344 0.03 12.27 11.53
CA GLY A 344 0.65 12.28 12.84
C GLY A 344 1.50 13.52 13.10
N PRO A 345 2.32 13.54 14.18
CA PRO A 345 3.14 14.68 14.52
C PRO A 345 4.08 15.07 13.37
N GLY A 346 4.10 16.36 13.05
CA GLY A 346 4.93 16.92 11.97
C GLY A 346 4.41 16.70 10.55
N ILE A 347 3.26 16.03 10.38
CA ILE A 347 2.66 15.78 9.05
C ILE A 347 1.54 16.78 8.78
N THR A 348 1.55 17.41 7.61
CA THR A 348 0.53 18.41 7.21
C THR A 348 -0.80 17.72 6.90
N ALA A 349 -1.86 18.17 7.57
CA ALA A 349 -3.22 17.68 7.35
C ALA A 349 -3.81 18.17 6.02
N GLY A 350 -4.65 17.34 5.38
CA GLY A 350 -5.42 17.67 4.17
C GLY A 350 -4.57 17.92 2.91
N ARG A 351 -3.26 17.65 2.96
CA ARG A 351 -2.35 17.84 1.82
C ARG A 351 -2.45 16.65 0.85
N LYS A 352 -2.39 16.95 -0.45
CA LYS A 352 -2.24 15.96 -1.52
C LYS A 352 -0.90 16.14 -2.23
N ILE A 353 -0.21 15.04 -2.51
CA ILE A 353 1.07 15.00 -3.24
C ILE A 353 0.89 14.04 -4.41
N ASP A 354 1.06 14.56 -5.62
CA ASP A 354 0.87 13.80 -6.86
C ASP A 354 2.15 13.13 -7.37
N SER A 355 3.29 13.35 -6.68
CA SER A 355 4.54 12.66 -7.00
C SER A 355 4.36 11.15 -6.93
N PRO A 356 4.80 10.39 -7.96
CA PRO A 356 4.73 8.94 -7.92
C PRO A 356 5.65 8.36 -6.86
N ILE A 357 5.12 7.42 -6.09
CA ILE A 357 5.81 6.70 -5.03
C ILE A 357 5.53 5.20 -5.10
N TYR A 358 6.35 4.39 -4.44
CA TYR A 358 6.02 3.01 -4.14
C TYR A 358 5.50 2.89 -2.71
N LEU A 359 4.58 1.96 -2.45
CA LEU A 359 4.09 1.71 -1.09
C LEU A 359 5.23 1.31 -0.13
N GLN A 360 6.28 0.70 -0.64
CA GLN A 360 7.46 0.29 0.10
C GLN A 360 8.33 1.45 0.59
N ASP A 361 8.10 2.66 0.10
CA ASP A 361 8.73 3.89 0.61
C ASP A 361 8.33 4.17 2.07
N ALA A 362 7.28 3.49 2.58
CA ALA A 362 6.90 3.51 3.99
C ALA A 362 8.04 3.05 4.92
N MET A 363 8.81 2.02 4.53
CA MET A 363 9.92 1.51 5.33
C MET A 363 11.01 2.58 5.55
N PRO A 364 11.72 3.09 4.54
CA PRO A 364 12.76 4.10 4.76
C PRO A 364 12.22 5.41 5.36
N THR A 365 10.95 5.78 5.08
CA THR A 365 10.31 6.96 5.67
C THR A 365 10.19 6.82 7.19
N THR A 366 9.67 5.70 7.65
CA THR A 366 9.50 5.46 9.08
C THR A 366 10.83 5.22 9.81
N LEU A 367 11.80 4.59 9.16
CA LEU A 367 13.15 4.48 9.70
C LEU A 367 13.77 5.87 9.92
N GLN A 368 13.62 6.77 8.98
CA GLN A 368 14.12 8.14 9.14
C GLN A 368 13.37 8.92 10.23
N LEU A 369 12.03 8.80 10.32
CA LEU A 369 11.24 9.36 11.43
C LEU A 369 11.66 8.81 12.80
N ALA A 370 12.05 7.56 12.85
CA ALA A 370 12.54 6.91 14.06
C ALA A 370 13.97 7.28 14.42
N GLY A 371 14.69 8.04 13.57
CA GLY A 371 16.13 8.24 13.72
C GLY A 371 16.95 6.96 13.58
N ALA A 372 16.38 5.93 12.93
CA ALA A 372 17.02 4.67 12.63
C ALA A 372 17.86 4.75 11.36
N ALA A 373 18.93 3.96 11.28
CA ALA A 373 19.69 3.85 10.04
C ALA A 373 18.86 3.10 8.99
N ILE A 374 18.81 3.66 7.78
CA ILE A 374 18.27 2.96 6.61
C ILE A 374 19.38 2.00 6.11
N PRO A 375 19.13 0.69 6.00
CA PRO A 375 20.11 -0.24 5.44
C PRO A 375 20.57 0.20 4.04
N PRO A 376 21.87 0.10 3.70
CA PRO A 376 22.41 0.65 2.46
C PRO A 376 21.89 -0.01 1.18
N ASP A 377 21.32 -1.18 1.31
CA ASP A 377 20.78 -2.00 0.25
C ASP A 377 19.22 -1.92 0.14
N VAL A 378 18.60 -0.95 0.79
CA VAL A 378 17.19 -0.58 0.57
C VAL A 378 17.06 0.15 -0.77
N ASP A 379 16.22 -0.38 -1.66
CA ASP A 379 16.01 0.18 -3.01
C ASP A 379 14.97 1.32 -3.03
N PHE A 380 14.22 1.53 -1.95
CA PHE A 380 13.14 2.51 -1.81
C PHE A 380 13.61 3.81 -1.15
N GLN A 381 12.81 4.87 -1.24
CA GLN A 381 13.21 6.22 -0.85
C GLN A 381 12.32 6.76 0.27
N SER A 382 12.91 7.51 1.20
CA SER A 382 12.12 8.22 2.21
C SER A 382 11.25 9.31 1.58
N LEU A 383 10.01 9.41 2.05
CA LEU A 383 9.04 10.42 1.63
C LEU A 383 9.17 11.74 2.41
N LEU A 384 10.08 11.84 3.41
CA LEU A 384 10.22 13.05 4.22
C LEU A 384 10.55 14.30 3.38
N PRO A 385 11.41 14.24 2.34
CA PRO A 385 11.66 15.41 1.49
C PRO A 385 10.40 15.92 0.77
N LEU A 386 9.46 15.02 0.42
CA LEU A 386 8.15 15.39 -0.15
C LEU A 386 7.22 15.96 0.91
N LEU A 387 7.17 15.33 2.08
CA LEU A 387 6.35 15.75 3.22
C LEU A 387 6.75 17.13 3.72
N HIS A 388 8.04 17.45 3.73
CA HIS A 388 8.56 18.76 4.13
C HIS A 388 8.52 19.80 3.01
N GLY A 389 8.19 19.41 1.77
CA GLY A 389 8.20 20.31 0.62
C GLY A 389 9.60 20.68 0.10
N GLU A 390 10.62 19.92 0.48
CA GLU A 390 12.01 20.14 0.08
C GLU A 390 12.26 19.73 -1.38
N LYS A 391 11.47 18.77 -1.87
CA LYS A 391 11.51 18.29 -3.26
C LYS A 391 10.11 18.18 -3.84
N PRO A 392 9.91 18.49 -5.12
CA PRO A 392 8.62 18.33 -5.80
C PRO A 392 8.33 16.85 -6.13
N THR A 393 9.36 16.03 -6.33
CA THR A 393 9.26 14.60 -6.63
C THR A 393 10.50 13.85 -6.18
N THR A 394 10.34 12.58 -5.84
CA THR A 394 11.45 11.65 -5.58
C THR A 394 11.75 10.76 -6.78
N ARG A 395 10.76 10.57 -7.67
CA ARG A 395 10.86 9.73 -8.88
C ARG A 395 10.20 10.41 -10.07
N GLN A 396 10.75 10.17 -11.27
CA GLN A 396 10.14 10.60 -12.52
C GLN A 396 9.30 9.50 -13.17
N ALA A 397 9.51 8.26 -12.78
CA ALA A 397 8.84 7.10 -13.36
C ALA A 397 8.62 5.99 -12.33
N ILE A 398 7.64 5.16 -12.62
CA ILE A 398 7.31 3.93 -11.91
C ILE A 398 7.44 2.77 -12.88
N SER A 399 7.93 1.62 -12.42
CA SER A 399 7.91 0.36 -13.16
C SER A 399 7.30 -0.76 -12.33
N GLY A 400 6.74 -1.73 -13.03
CA GLY A 400 6.19 -2.93 -12.44
C GLY A 400 6.24 -4.12 -13.41
N GLY A 401 5.90 -5.31 -12.90
CA GLY A 401 5.84 -6.49 -13.74
C GLY A 401 5.17 -7.68 -13.04
N TYR A 402 4.79 -8.64 -13.86
CA TYR A 402 4.22 -9.90 -13.40
C TYR A 402 4.89 -11.07 -14.11
N ILE A 403 5.62 -11.87 -13.34
CA ILE A 403 6.41 -13.01 -13.81
C ILE A 403 7.23 -12.63 -15.07
N ASP A 404 7.10 -13.34 -16.16
CA ASP A 404 7.62 -13.00 -17.49
C ASP A 404 6.51 -12.63 -18.50
N PHE A 405 5.27 -12.45 -17.99
CA PHE A 405 4.09 -12.11 -18.79
C PHE A 405 3.92 -10.61 -19.02
N GLN A 406 4.27 -9.79 -18.03
CA GLN A 406 3.95 -8.37 -18.08
C GLN A 406 5.09 -7.50 -17.57
N ARG A 407 5.30 -6.34 -18.25
CA ARG A 407 6.13 -5.23 -17.74
C ARG A 407 5.39 -3.92 -17.97
N MET A 408 5.62 -2.96 -17.10
CA MET A 408 4.99 -1.66 -17.19
C MET A 408 5.97 -0.55 -16.81
N ALA A 409 5.84 0.61 -17.51
CA ALA A 409 6.40 1.87 -17.05
C ALA A 409 5.34 2.97 -17.10
N THR A 410 5.33 3.82 -16.06
CA THR A 410 4.48 5.02 -16.00
C THR A 410 5.37 6.23 -15.81
N ALA A 411 5.27 7.21 -16.71
CA ALA A 411 5.93 8.51 -16.62
C ALA A 411 5.18 9.55 -17.46
N GLU A 412 5.33 10.82 -17.12
CA GLU A 412 4.78 11.95 -17.91
C GLU A 412 3.26 11.87 -18.15
N GLY A 413 2.49 11.23 -17.24
CA GLY A 413 1.06 11.01 -17.40
C GLY A 413 0.69 9.86 -18.34
N TYR A 414 1.66 9.10 -18.87
CA TYR A 414 1.42 7.94 -19.72
C TYR A 414 1.83 6.64 -19.04
N LYS A 415 1.19 5.55 -19.46
CA LYS A 415 1.53 4.18 -19.06
C LYS A 415 1.74 3.30 -20.29
N LEU A 416 2.90 2.67 -20.38
CA LEU A 416 3.21 1.61 -21.34
C LEU A 416 3.10 0.26 -20.62
N ILE A 417 2.28 -0.64 -21.16
CA ILE A 417 2.19 -2.04 -20.71
C ILE A 417 2.66 -2.95 -21.83
N LEU A 418 3.55 -3.86 -21.51
CA LEU A 418 4.13 -4.83 -22.44
C LEU A 418 3.71 -6.25 -22.05
N TYR A 419 3.31 -7.06 -23.03
CA TYR A 419 3.05 -8.50 -22.92
C TYR A 419 4.06 -9.28 -23.77
N PRO A 420 5.25 -9.61 -23.19
CA PRO A 420 6.38 -10.16 -23.96
C PRO A 420 6.10 -11.49 -24.67
N LYS A 421 5.23 -12.33 -24.10
CA LYS A 421 4.87 -13.64 -24.68
C LYS A 421 4.16 -13.51 -26.04
N THR A 422 3.37 -12.44 -26.21
CA THR A 422 2.59 -12.18 -27.43
C THR A 422 3.14 -11.02 -28.25
N LYS A 423 4.22 -10.37 -27.78
CA LYS A 423 4.81 -9.18 -28.40
C LYS A 423 3.82 -8.02 -28.53
N THR A 424 2.89 -7.92 -27.59
CA THR A 424 1.89 -6.85 -27.55
C THR A 424 2.39 -5.71 -26.68
N ALA A 425 2.22 -4.46 -27.15
CA ALA A 425 2.44 -3.24 -26.39
C ALA A 425 1.14 -2.43 -26.36
N ARG A 426 0.80 -1.85 -25.20
CA ARG A 426 -0.35 -0.99 -25.02
C ARG A 426 0.10 0.33 -24.36
N LEU A 427 -0.47 1.45 -24.81
CA LEU A 427 -0.14 2.78 -24.31
C LEU A 427 -1.42 3.51 -23.89
N TYR A 428 -1.42 4.06 -22.68
CA TYR A 428 -2.53 4.84 -22.14
C TYR A 428 -2.07 6.24 -21.72
N HIS A 429 -2.94 7.25 -21.86
CA HIS A 429 -2.73 8.59 -21.32
C HIS A 429 -3.56 8.76 -20.05
N LEU A 430 -2.98 8.50 -18.89
CA LEU A 430 -3.68 8.38 -17.61
C LEU A 430 -4.38 9.67 -17.16
N THR A 431 -3.95 10.84 -17.66
CA THR A 431 -4.58 12.12 -17.32
C THR A 431 -5.94 12.27 -17.98
N ASP A 432 -6.09 11.86 -19.25
CA ASP A 432 -7.31 11.99 -20.02
C ASP A 432 -8.15 10.70 -19.99
N ASP A 433 -7.50 9.56 -19.73
CA ASP A 433 -8.08 8.22 -19.66
C ASP A 433 -7.65 7.49 -18.38
N PRO A 434 -8.10 7.95 -17.21
CA PRO A 434 -7.71 7.36 -15.92
C PRO A 434 -8.24 5.94 -15.70
N LEU A 435 -9.16 5.48 -16.54
CA LEU A 435 -9.70 4.12 -16.51
C LEU A 435 -9.04 3.18 -17.53
N GLU A 436 -8.04 3.68 -18.27
CA GLU A 436 -7.23 2.89 -19.22
C GLU A 436 -8.08 2.15 -20.27
N GLN A 437 -9.09 2.84 -20.84
CA GLN A 437 -10.04 2.27 -21.79
C GLN A 437 -9.56 2.37 -23.24
N HIS A 438 -8.69 3.34 -23.56
CA HIS A 438 -8.31 3.70 -24.92
C HIS A 438 -6.82 3.44 -25.16
N ASP A 439 -6.51 2.30 -25.75
CA ASP A 439 -5.14 1.98 -26.13
C ASP A 439 -4.69 2.83 -27.32
N LEU A 440 -3.73 3.72 -27.10
CA LEU A 440 -3.18 4.63 -28.12
C LEU A 440 -2.30 3.93 -29.16
N LEU A 441 -2.02 2.63 -29.01
CA LEU A 441 -1.30 1.81 -29.97
C LEU A 441 -2.24 0.90 -30.78
N GLU A 442 -3.54 0.92 -30.54
CA GLU A 442 -4.51 0.28 -31.45
C GLU A 442 -4.52 0.98 -32.80
N SER A 443 -4.72 0.20 -33.88
CA SER A 443 -4.53 0.62 -35.27
C SER A 443 -5.25 1.91 -35.66
N ALA A 444 -6.40 2.21 -35.05
CA ALA A 444 -7.19 3.42 -35.30
C ALA A 444 -6.64 4.68 -34.60
N ALA A 445 -5.92 4.52 -33.48
CA ALA A 445 -5.39 5.61 -32.66
C ALA A 445 -3.91 5.88 -32.87
N VAL A 446 -3.19 4.95 -33.54
CA VAL A 446 -1.74 5.02 -33.68
C VAL A 446 -1.32 6.19 -34.58
N ASN A 447 -0.49 7.08 -34.03
CA ASN A 447 0.18 8.16 -34.74
C ASN A 447 1.67 8.23 -34.33
N GLU A 448 2.47 9.13 -34.95
CA GLU A 448 3.90 9.22 -34.66
C GLU A 448 4.20 9.74 -33.23
N GLU A 449 3.34 10.57 -32.68
CA GLU A 449 3.47 11.06 -31.31
C GLU A 449 3.33 9.90 -30.30
N ASN A 450 2.32 9.05 -30.44
CA ASN A 450 2.09 7.88 -29.60
C ASN A 450 3.24 6.86 -29.73
N ARG A 451 3.77 6.66 -30.95
CA ARG A 451 4.96 5.83 -31.16
C ARG A 451 6.21 6.41 -30.51
N ALA A 452 6.42 7.72 -30.60
CA ALA A 452 7.54 8.38 -29.96
C ALA A 452 7.45 8.31 -28.43
N MET A 453 6.23 8.44 -27.86
CA MET A 453 5.98 8.27 -26.44
C MET A 453 6.25 6.83 -25.99
N SER A 454 5.77 5.83 -26.74
CA SER A 454 6.02 4.43 -26.38
C SER A 454 7.51 4.09 -26.41
N ARG A 455 8.28 4.57 -27.39
CA ARG A 455 9.75 4.43 -27.42
C ARG A 455 10.42 5.13 -26.24
N ARG A 456 9.93 6.30 -25.82
CA ARG A 456 10.47 7.02 -24.65
C ARG A 456 10.23 6.26 -23.36
N LEU A 457 9.00 5.79 -23.13
CA LEU A 457 8.65 4.96 -21.97
C LEU A 457 9.38 3.61 -21.97
N PHE A 458 9.59 3.01 -23.14
CA PHE A 458 10.37 1.79 -23.25
C PHE A 458 11.82 1.98 -22.80
N ARG A 459 12.47 3.08 -23.20
CA ARG A 459 13.82 3.43 -22.70
C ARG A 459 13.82 3.60 -21.19
N THR A 460 12.87 4.35 -20.66
CA THR A 460 12.70 4.52 -19.21
C THR A 460 12.53 3.17 -18.49
N LEU A 461 11.73 2.26 -19.08
CA LEU A 461 11.56 0.91 -18.54
C LEU A 461 12.86 0.12 -18.52
N LEU A 462 13.67 0.18 -19.59
CA LEU A 462 14.97 -0.49 -19.64
C LEU A 462 15.95 0.02 -18.58
N ASP A 463 15.93 1.32 -18.30
CA ASP A 463 16.75 1.92 -17.23
C ASP A 463 16.29 1.39 -15.87
N LEU A 464 14.98 1.42 -15.60
CA LEU A 464 14.41 0.92 -14.35
C LEU A 464 14.58 -0.61 -14.19
N GLN A 465 14.56 -1.38 -15.28
CA GLN A 465 14.89 -2.82 -15.23
C GLN A 465 16.29 -3.05 -14.69
N ARG A 466 17.28 -2.30 -15.20
CA ARG A 466 18.68 -2.40 -14.73
C ARG A 466 18.81 -2.05 -13.28
N GLU A 467 18.16 -0.96 -12.86
CA GLU A 467 18.16 -0.52 -11.45
C GLU A 467 17.52 -1.55 -10.53
N ASN A 468 16.42 -2.17 -10.94
CA ASN A 468 15.63 -3.11 -10.14
C ASN A 468 16.07 -4.57 -10.26
N GLY A 469 17.09 -4.87 -11.05
CA GLY A 469 17.59 -6.23 -11.23
C GLY A 469 16.70 -7.15 -12.09
N ASP A 470 15.87 -6.58 -12.96
CA ASP A 470 15.04 -7.31 -13.91
C ASP A 470 15.85 -7.68 -15.15
N ASN A 471 16.01 -8.99 -15.38
CA ASN A 471 16.85 -9.53 -16.46
C ASN A 471 16.05 -9.96 -17.70
N LEU A 472 14.76 -9.61 -17.81
CA LEU A 472 13.96 -9.99 -18.97
C LEU A 472 14.42 -9.20 -20.20
N ASN A 473 14.82 -9.90 -21.27
CA ASN A 473 15.32 -9.27 -22.49
C ASN A 473 14.18 -8.70 -23.34
N LEU A 474 13.77 -7.47 -23.06
CA LEU A 474 12.70 -6.79 -23.78
C LEU A 474 13.16 -6.24 -25.14
N THR A 475 14.43 -5.89 -25.33
CA THR A 475 14.93 -5.32 -26.59
C THR A 475 14.85 -6.31 -27.74
N SER A 476 15.04 -7.59 -27.47
CA SER A 476 14.88 -8.63 -28.50
C SER A 476 13.41 -8.93 -28.84
N VAL A 477 12.50 -8.63 -27.93
CA VAL A 477 11.05 -8.85 -28.13
C VAL A 477 10.40 -7.68 -28.87
N TYR A 478 10.85 -6.44 -28.58
CA TYR A 478 10.32 -5.18 -29.10
C TYR A 478 11.41 -4.37 -29.82
N PRO A 479 11.98 -4.86 -30.93
CA PRO A 479 13.05 -4.15 -31.65
C PRO A 479 12.57 -2.77 -32.16
N GLU A 480 11.28 -2.61 -32.45
CA GLU A 480 10.67 -1.35 -32.92
C GLU A 480 10.58 -0.26 -31.85
N LEU A 481 10.65 -0.64 -30.57
CA LEU A 481 10.69 0.29 -29.42
C LEU A 481 12.13 0.51 -28.91
N ALA A 482 13.08 -0.34 -29.33
CA ALA A 482 14.45 -0.30 -28.85
C ALA A 482 15.16 0.99 -29.31
N PRO A 483 16.11 1.51 -28.52
CA PRO A 483 17.01 2.58 -28.97
C PRO A 483 17.80 2.14 -30.20
N GLU A 484 17.99 3.08 -31.17
CA GLU A 484 18.88 2.88 -32.32
C GLU A 484 20.34 2.66 -31.88
#